data_8e9427b5409dc214cffc76e1286fb5a3
#
_entry.id   8e9427b5409dc214cffc76e1286fb5a3
#
_cell.length_a   1.000
_cell.length_b   1.000
_cell.length_c   1.000
_cell.angle_alpha   90.00
_cell.angle_beta   90.00
_cell.angle_gamma   90.00
#
_symmetry.space_group_name_H-M   'P 1'
#
loop_
_entity.id
_entity.type
_entity.pdbx_description
1 polymer ?
#
loop_
_entity_poly.entity_id
_entity_poly.type
_entity_poly.pdbx_seq_one_letter_code
_entity_poly.pdbx_strand_id
1 'polypeptide(L)'
;MTSLFFALSDSLWTLTFARVLQGFGAAALMSVNTALIRIIYPRAQLGRGIGINTLIVAVSSAAGPSIAAAVLSVASWQWLFALNVPIGLLAWCLGIKFLPANNTKSNGNRFDITSCVLNALTFGLLITAISGFSQGQSPAVIAAQVVALLLIGFFFVRRQLTQSFPLLPVDLLRIPIFALSIGTSIFSFAAQMLAMVSLPFFLQTVLGRDEVATGLLLTPWPLATMVIAPIAGRLVERYHAGLLGGIGLAVFASGLFLLAVLPANPSDVDIIWRMILCGAGFGLFQTPNNHTIISAAPQHRSGGASGMLGTARLLGQTSGAALVALMFNMFSTNGTHASLILAGCFASIAALVSLLRVTQKSH
;
A
#
# COMPACT_ATOMS: atom_id res chain seq x y z
N MET A 1 -2.25 -22.95 2.86
CA MET A 1 -2.38 -23.89 1.71
C MET A 1 -1.45 -23.48 0.57
N THR A 2 -1.57 -22.28 -0.02
CA THR A 2 -0.71 -21.86 -1.15
C THR A 2 0.78 -21.79 -0.83
N SER A 3 1.18 -21.48 0.40
CA SER A 3 2.58 -21.51 0.84
C SER A 3 3.20 -22.92 0.85
N LEU A 4 2.40 -23.96 0.99
CA LEU A 4 2.83 -25.35 0.83
C LEU A 4 3.18 -25.67 -0.64
N PHE A 5 2.42 -25.16 -1.60
CA PHE A 5 2.74 -25.31 -3.03
C PHE A 5 4.07 -24.64 -3.39
N PHE A 6 4.41 -23.52 -2.70
CA PHE A 6 5.72 -22.87 -2.87
C PHE A 6 6.87 -23.73 -2.37
N ALA A 7 6.72 -24.33 -1.19
CA ALA A 7 7.75 -25.17 -0.60
C ALA A 7 8.04 -26.43 -1.45
N LEU A 8 7.08 -26.85 -2.29
CA LEU A 8 7.13 -28.06 -3.11
C LEU A 8 7.31 -27.77 -4.61
N SER A 9 7.51 -26.50 -5.00
CA SER A 9 7.56 -26.11 -6.42
C SER A 9 8.98 -26.10 -6.95
N ASP A 10 9.20 -26.85 -8.05
CA ASP A 10 10.48 -26.96 -8.77
C ASP A 10 10.47 -26.23 -10.12
N SER A 11 9.36 -25.56 -10.50
CA SER A 11 9.25 -24.87 -11.78
C SER A 11 8.72 -23.43 -11.64
N LEU A 12 9.13 -22.56 -12.58
CA LEU A 12 8.68 -21.16 -12.64
C LEU A 12 7.15 -21.06 -12.78
N TRP A 13 6.51 -21.96 -13.51
CA TRP A 13 5.07 -21.98 -13.71
C TRP A 13 4.30 -22.32 -12.45
N THR A 14 4.77 -23.30 -11.68
CA THR A 14 4.15 -23.68 -10.39
C THR A 14 4.30 -22.55 -9.37
N LEU A 15 5.45 -21.87 -9.35
CA LEU A 15 5.68 -20.68 -8.54
C LEU A 15 4.72 -19.55 -8.89
N THR A 16 4.56 -19.25 -10.19
CA THR A 16 3.65 -18.21 -10.67
C THR A 16 2.20 -18.52 -10.29
N PHE A 17 1.75 -19.75 -10.50
CA PHE A 17 0.40 -20.17 -10.14
C PHE A 17 0.14 -20.05 -8.63
N ALA A 18 1.09 -20.49 -7.80
CA ALA A 18 1.00 -20.37 -6.35
C ALA A 18 0.95 -18.90 -5.90
N ARG A 19 1.69 -17.98 -6.58
CA ARG A 19 1.61 -16.53 -6.35
C ARG A 19 0.24 -15.94 -6.67
N VAL A 20 -0.36 -16.37 -7.76
CA VAL A 20 -1.72 -15.95 -8.12
C VAL A 20 -2.72 -16.35 -7.02
N LEU A 21 -2.68 -17.62 -6.58
CA LEU A 21 -3.55 -18.10 -5.49
C LEU A 21 -3.29 -17.37 -4.16
N GLN A 22 -2.02 -17.11 -3.83
CA GLN A 22 -1.65 -16.32 -2.65
C GLN A 22 -2.19 -14.90 -2.74
N GLY A 23 -2.16 -14.29 -3.94
CA GLY A 23 -2.72 -12.97 -4.20
C GLY A 23 -4.22 -12.90 -3.94
N PHE A 24 -5.00 -13.91 -4.34
CA PHE A 24 -6.43 -13.98 -4.01
C PHE A 24 -6.67 -14.02 -2.49
N GLY A 25 -5.91 -14.83 -1.75
CA GLY A 25 -6.01 -14.88 -0.29
C GLY A 25 -5.65 -13.56 0.38
N ALA A 26 -4.58 -12.91 -0.07
CA ALA A 26 -4.15 -11.61 0.45
C ALA A 26 -5.18 -10.50 0.16
N ALA A 27 -5.75 -10.49 -1.06
CA ALA A 27 -6.80 -9.54 -1.44
C ALA A 27 -8.05 -9.71 -0.57
N ALA A 28 -8.48 -10.96 -0.31
CA ALA A 28 -9.61 -11.25 0.58
C ALA A 28 -9.35 -10.73 2.01
N LEU A 29 -8.18 -10.99 2.59
CA LEU A 29 -7.81 -10.49 3.90
C LEU A 29 -7.78 -8.96 3.95
N MET A 30 -7.15 -8.32 2.97
CA MET A 30 -7.03 -6.85 2.93
C MET A 30 -8.37 -6.15 2.78
N SER A 31 -9.30 -6.70 1.98
CA SER A 31 -10.62 -6.10 1.76
C SER A 31 -11.50 -6.13 3.02
N VAL A 32 -11.33 -7.14 3.87
CA VAL A 32 -12.18 -7.33 5.06
C VAL A 32 -11.54 -6.73 6.32
N ASN A 33 -10.21 -6.68 6.42
CA ASN A 33 -9.48 -6.30 7.63
C ASN A 33 -9.94 -4.95 8.21
N THR A 34 -9.93 -3.89 7.40
CA THR A 34 -10.30 -2.55 7.89
C THR A 34 -11.80 -2.43 8.17
N ALA A 35 -12.64 -3.18 7.45
CA ALA A 35 -14.07 -3.23 7.71
C ALA A 35 -14.38 -3.91 9.05
N LEU A 36 -13.65 -4.98 9.40
CA LEU A 36 -13.77 -5.65 10.70
C LEU A 36 -13.39 -4.72 11.86
N ILE A 37 -12.33 -3.91 11.71
CA ILE A 37 -11.97 -2.91 12.73
C ILE A 37 -13.14 -1.97 12.99
N ARG A 38 -13.85 -1.51 11.96
CA ARG A 38 -15.02 -0.64 12.10
C ARG A 38 -16.22 -1.34 12.79
N ILE A 39 -16.35 -2.64 12.63
CA ILE A 39 -17.42 -3.44 13.27
C ILE A 39 -17.09 -3.69 14.75
N ILE A 40 -15.83 -3.97 15.06
CA ILE A 40 -15.38 -4.36 16.40
C ILE A 40 -15.19 -3.15 17.32
N TYR A 41 -14.63 -2.05 16.80
CA TYR A 41 -14.33 -0.86 17.61
C TYR A 41 -15.50 0.13 17.64
N PRO A 42 -15.87 0.69 18.83
CA PRO A 42 -16.77 1.83 18.91
C PRO A 42 -16.25 3.03 18.09
N ARG A 43 -17.17 3.88 17.61
CA ARG A 43 -16.79 5.06 16.80
C ARG A 43 -15.74 5.95 17.48
N ALA A 44 -15.88 6.14 18.80
CA ALA A 44 -14.95 6.95 19.60
C ALA A 44 -13.52 6.37 19.68
N GLN A 45 -13.34 5.08 19.41
CA GLN A 45 -12.03 4.39 19.47
C GLN A 45 -11.56 3.87 18.10
N LEU A 46 -12.25 4.24 17.03
CA LEU A 46 -11.92 3.76 15.68
C LEU A 46 -10.50 4.17 15.25
N GLY A 47 -10.09 5.40 15.59
CA GLY A 47 -8.74 5.89 15.34
C GLY A 47 -7.67 5.04 16.02
N ARG A 48 -7.91 4.64 17.27
CA ARG A 48 -7.03 3.74 18.02
C ARG A 48 -6.93 2.35 17.37
N GLY A 49 -8.07 1.79 16.95
CA GLY A 49 -8.11 0.49 16.25
C GLY A 49 -7.32 0.52 14.93
N ILE A 50 -7.49 1.57 14.13
CA ILE A 50 -6.74 1.76 12.88
C ILE A 50 -5.24 2.00 13.17
N GLY A 51 -4.90 2.76 14.22
CA GLY A 51 -3.52 2.98 14.64
C GLY A 51 -2.82 1.67 15.06
N ILE A 52 -3.50 0.79 15.80
CA ILE A 52 -2.99 -0.54 16.17
C ILE A 52 -2.79 -1.40 14.91
N ASN A 53 -3.72 -1.37 13.97
CA ASN A 53 -3.55 -2.10 12.70
C ASN A 53 -2.33 -1.60 11.91
N THR A 54 -2.13 -0.29 11.84
CA THR A 54 -0.97 0.31 11.19
C THR A 54 0.33 -0.07 11.91
N LEU A 55 0.31 -0.10 13.24
CA LEU A 55 1.43 -0.59 14.06
C LEU A 55 1.81 -2.03 13.70
N ILE A 56 0.82 -2.93 13.64
CA ILE A 56 1.05 -4.35 13.30
C ILE A 56 1.66 -4.47 11.89
N VAL A 57 1.16 -3.72 10.93
CA VAL A 57 1.71 -3.70 9.56
C VAL A 57 3.16 -3.19 9.56
N ALA A 58 3.46 -2.13 10.32
CA ALA A 58 4.80 -1.57 10.40
C ALA A 58 5.80 -2.55 11.07
N VAL A 59 5.39 -3.19 12.18
CA VAL A 59 6.19 -4.23 12.86
C VAL A 59 6.48 -5.40 11.92
N SER A 60 5.47 -5.88 11.21
CA SER A 60 5.62 -6.98 10.26
C SER A 60 6.55 -6.61 9.11
N SER A 61 6.46 -5.37 8.62
CA SER A 61 7.33 -4.87 7.56
C SER A 61 8.79 -4.72 8.02
N ALA A 62 9.01 -4.31 9.27
CA ALA A 62 10.35 -4.21 9.85
C ALA A 62 10.98 -5.58 10.15
N ALA A 63 10.17 -6.52 10.65
CA ALA A 63 10.62 -7.86 11.01
C ALA A 63 10.88 -8.76 9.78
N GLY A 64 10.19 -8.49 8.66
CA GLY A 64 10.27 -9.33 7.46
C GLY A 64 11.68 -9.61 6.97
N PRO A 65 12.48 -8.58 6.63
CA PRO A 65 13.86 -8.77 6.17
C PRO A 65 14.75 -9.51 7.18
N SER A 66 14.63 -9.20 8.46
CA SER A 66 15.43 -9.82 9.52
C SER A 66 15.09 -11.30 9.69
N ILE A 67 13.79 -11.65 9.66
CA ILE A 67 13.34 -13.04 9.70
C ILE A 67 13.80 -13.78 8.44
N ALA A 68 13.70 -13.14 7.27
CA ALA A 68 14.15 -13.74 6.02
C ALA A 68 15.67 -14.04 6.06
N ALA A 69 16.49 -13.09 6.49
CA ALA A 69 17.93 -13.28 6.64
C ALA A 69 18.26 -14.41 7.64
N ALA A 70 17.59 -14.46 8.80
CA ALA A 70 17.77 -15.52 9.79
C ALA A 70 17.39 -16.90 9.25
N VAL A 71 16.33 -17.02 8.46
CA VAL A 71 15.95 -18.28 7.82
C VAL A 71 16.96 -18.69 6.76
N LEU A 72 17.38 -17.76 5.90
CA LEU A 72 18.31 -18.04 4.80
C LEU A 72 19.73 -18.37 5.28
N SER A 73 20.12 -17.95 6.51
CA SER A 73 21.41 -18.32 7.07
C SER A 73 21.50 -19.81 7.50
N VAL A 74 20.37 -20.49 7.72
CA VAL A 74 20.32 -21.86 8.22
C VAL A 74 19.53 -22.82 7.34
N ALA A 75 18.75 -22.30 6.38
CA ALA A 75 17.82 -23.06 5.57
C ALA A 75 17.68 -22.49 4.14
N SER A 76 17.13 -23.29 3.21
CA SER A 76 16.88 -22.85 1.84
C SER A 76 15.68 -21.89 1.73
N TRP A 77 15.57 -21.18 0.60
CA TRP A 77 14.52 -20.17 0.35
C TRP A 77 13.08 -20.72 0.48
N GLN A 78 12.87 -22.02 0.29
CA GLN A 78 11.58 -22.70 0.45
C GLN A 78 11.03 -22.56 1.87
N TRP A 79 11.89 -22.52 2.87
CA TRP A 79 11.52 -22.37 4.28
C TRP A 79 10.88 -21.00 4.60
N LEU A 80 11.18 -19.98 3.82
CA LEU A 80 10.50 -18.69 3.93
C LEU A 80 8.98 -18.81 3.70
N PHE A 81 8.58 -19.73 2.82
CA PHE A 81 7.16 -20.00 2.55
C PHE A 81 6.58 -21.01 3.54
N ALA A 82 7.36 -22.01 3.94
CA ALA A 82 6.94 -22.98 4.94
C ALA A 82 6.58 -22.32 6.29
N LEU A 83 7.31 -21.29 6.68
CA LEU A 83 7.08 -20.53 7.91
C LEU A 83 5.70 -19.83 7.94
N ASN A 84 5.14 -19.48 6.78
CA ASN A 84 3.80 -18.91 6.71
C ASN A 84 2.69 -19.93 7.04
N VAL A 85 2.96 -21.23 6.97
CA VAL A 85 1.94 -22.28 7.23
C VAL A 85 1.52 -22.29 8.71
N PRO A 86 2.42 -22.43 9.68
CA PRO A 86 2.05 -22.41 11.09
C PRO A 86 1.44 -21.07 11.52
N ILE A 87 1.96 -19.92 11.00
CA ILE A 87 1.41 -18.59 11.26
C ILE A 87 -0.02 -18.49 10.71
N GLY A 88 -0.26 -18.98 9.50
CA GLY A 88 -1.58 -18.99 8.87
C GLY A 88 -2.57 -19.88 9.60
N LEU A 89 -2.16 -21.05 10.08
CA LEU A 89 -3.00 -21.95 10.90
C LEU A 89 -3.35 -21.30 12.23
N LEU A 90 -2.38 -20.67 12.90
CA LEU A 90 -2.63 -19.94 14.14
C LEU A 90 -3.62 -18.80 13.92
N ALA A 91 -3.43 -17.98 12.87
CA ALA A 91 -4.33 -16.90 12.52
C ALA A 91 -5.75 -17.41 12.20
N TRP A 92 -5.87 -18.55 11.53
CA TRP A 92 -7.15 -19.18 11.22
C TRP A 92 -7.86 -19.67 12.49
N CYS A 93 -7.16 -20.38 13.39
CA CYS A 93 -7.69 -20.82 14.66
C CYS A 93 -8.16 -19.65 15.54
N LEU A 94 -7.35 -18.59 15.63
CA LEU A 94 -7.70 -17.37 16.38
C LEU A 94 -8.91 -16.66 15.73
N GLY A 95 -8.97 -16.63 14.39
CA GLY A 95 -10.07 -16.05 13.65
C GLY A 95 -11.40 -16.75 13.95
N ILE A 96 -11.44 -18.06 13.91
CA ILE A 96 -12.67 -18.84 14.24
C ILE A 96 -13.10 -18.58 15.69
N LYS A 97 -12.16 -18.46 16.62
CA LYS A 97 -12.46 -18.32 18.04
C LYS A 97 -12.91 -16.92 18.45
N PHE A 98 -12.33 -15.87 17.86
CA PHE A 98 -12.46 -14.49 18.36
C PHE A 98 -13.22 -13.54 17.41
N LEU A 99 -13.36 -13.88 16.12
CA LEU A 99 -14.15 -13.02 15.24
C LEU A 99 -15.64 -13.13 15.54
N PRO A 100 -16.37 -11.98 15.48
CA PRO A 100 -17.82 -11.99 15.70
C PRO A 100 -18.51 -12.84 14.61
N ALA A 101 -19.51 -13.61 15.03
CA ALA A 101 -20.34 -14.37 14.11
C ALA A 101 -21.03 -13.45 13.11
N ASN A 102 -21.06 -13.85 11.85
CA ASN A 102 -21.76 -13.09 10.82
C ASN A 102 -23.26 -13.35 10.90
N ASN A 103 -23.98 -12.50 11.64
CA ASN A 103 -25.44 -12.61 11.83
C ASN A 103 -26.23 -11.99 10.66
N THR A 104 -25.60 -11.33 9.71
CA THR A 104 -26.25 -10.81 8.50
C THR A 104 -26.42 -11.95 7.49
N LYS A 105 -27.67 -12.44 7.35
CA LYS A 105 -28.03 -13.33 6.25
C LYS A 105 -27.72 -12.58 4.93
N SER A 106 -26.87 -13.16 4.12
CA SER A 106 -26.65 -12.69 2.75
C SER A 106 -28.01 -12.72 2.03
N ASN A 107 -28.46 -11.56 1.55
CA ASN A 107 -29.71 -11.44 0.78
C ASN A 107 -29.56 -12.03 -0.62
N GLY A 108 -29.06 -13.26 -0.77
CA GLY A 108 -29.08 -14.04 -2.01
C GLY A 108 -28.45 -13.36 -3.26
N ASN A 109 -27.72 -12.25 -3.09
CA ASN A 109 -27.09 -11.55 -4.20
C ASN A 109 -26.03 -12.45 -4.84
N ARG A 110 -26.24 -12.77 -6.11
CA ARG A 110 -25.29 -13.56 -6.89
C ARG A 110 -23.95 -12.79 -6.99
N PHE A 111 -22.86 -13.52 -6.82
CA PHE A 111 -21.51 -12.98 -6.99
C PHE A 111 -21.32 -12.48 -8.43
N ASP A 112 -20.95 -11.23 -8.61
CA ASP A 112 -20.78 -10.62 -9.93
C ASP A 112 -19.41 -10.97 -10.54
N ILE A 113 -19.33 -12.15 -11.16
CA ILE A 113 -18.11 -12.62 -11.83
C ILE A 113 -17.67 -11.65 -12.94
N THR A 114 -18.61 -11.05 -13.67
CA THR A 114 -18.30 -10.12 -14.76
C THR A 114 -17.55 -8.89 -14.23
N SER A 115 -18.00 -8.31 -13.13
CA SER A 115 -17.28 -7.18 -12.49
C SER A 115 -15.91 -7.61 -11.96
N CYS A 116 -15.76 -8.83 -11.45
CA CYS A 116 -14.45 -9.35 -11.02
C CYS A 116 -13.47 -9.48 -12.18
N VAL A 117 -13.92 -10.03 -13.32
CA VAL A 117 -13.09 -10.17 -14.53
C VAL A 117 -12.71 -8.79 -15.10
N LEU A 118 -13.66 -7.87 -15.22
CA LEU A 118 -13.39 -6.50 -15.70
C LEU A 118 -12.42 -5.77 -14.78
N ASN A 119 -12.55 -5.93 -13.46
CA ASN A 119 -11.62 -5.38 -12.48
C ASN A 119 -10.21 -5.93 -12.67
N ALA A 120 -10.07 -7.26 -12.72
CA ALA A 120 -8.78 -7.93 -12.92
C ALA A 120 -8.11 -7.50 -14.24
N LEU A 121 -8.88 -7.42 -15.34
CA LEU A 121 -8.37 -6.96 -16.63
C LEU A 121 -7.96 -5.49 -16.61
N THR A 122 -8.76 -4.60 -15.98
CA THR A 122 -8.45 -3.18 -15.89
C THR A 122 -7.12 -2.96 -15.14
N PHE A 123 -6.97 -3.55 -13.96
CA PHE A 123 -5.73 -3.38 -13.18
C PHE A 123 -4.55 -4.17 -13.77
N GLY A 124 -4.80 -5.34 -14.35
CA GLY A 124 -3.77 -6.11 -15.07
C GLY A 124 -3.21 -5.34 -16.27
N LEU A 125 -4.08 -4.75 -17.10
CA LEU A 125 -3.67 -3.91 -18.22
C LEU A 125 -2.95 -2.65 -17.77
N LEU A 126 -3.39 -2.01 -16.69
CA LEU A 126 -2.71 -0.86 -16.13
C LEU A 126 -1.27 -1.21 -15.73
N ILE A 127 -1.09 -2.30 -14.98
CA ILE A 127 0.23 -2.74 -14.53
C ILE A 127 1.11 -3.13 -15.71
N THR A 128 0.58 -3.90 -16.68
CA THR A 128 1.36 -4.33 -17.85
C THR A 128 1.72 -3.17 -18.78
N ALA A 129 0.84 -2.18 -18.96
CA ALA A 129 1.15 -0.99 -19.74
C ALA A 129 2.26 -0.16 -19.09
N ILE A 130 2.19 0.06 -17.75
CA ILE A 130 3.23 0.80 -17.03
C ILE A 130 4.57 0.02 -17.06
N SER A 131 4.54 -1.30 -16.86
CA SER A 131 5.73 -2.15 -16.94
C SER A 131 6.31 -2.21 -18.34
N GLY A 132 5.46 -2.15 -19.37
CA GLY A 132 5.87 -2.14 -20.78
C GLY A 132 6.76 -0.93 -21.14
N PHE A 133 6.44 0.24 -20.57
CA PHE A 133 7.31 1.43 -20.72
C PHE A 133 8.71 1.20 -20.16
N SER A 134 8.81 0.56 -18.99
CA SER A 134 10.09 0.33 -18.33
C SER A 134 10.90 -0.80 -18.99
N GLN A 135 10.24 -1.76 -19.64
CA GLN A 135 10.87 -2.91 -20.30
C GLN A 135 11.19 -2.65 -21.79
N GLY A 136 10.94 -1.44 -22.28
CA GLY A 136 11.23 -1.08 -23.68
C GLY A 136 10.34 -1.82 -24.69
N GLN A 137 9.11 -2.18 -24.34
CA GLN A 137 8.16 -2.76 -25.29
C GLN A 137 7.88 -1.81 -26.45
N SER A 138 7.50 -2.36 -27.61
CA SER A 138 7.22 -1.54 -28.78
C SER A 138 6.08 -0.55 -28.50
N PRO A 139 6.17 0.71 -28.98
CA PRO A 139 5.13 1.72 -28.75
C PRO A 139 3.72 1.28 -29.18
N ALA A 140 3.65 0.44 -30.23
CA ALA A 140 2.38 -0.10 -30.72
C ALA A 140 1.70 -1.04 -29.70
N VAL A 141 2.48 -1.89 -29.01
CA VAL A 141 1.97 -2.79 -27.97
C VAL A 141 1.49 -1.97 -26.76
N ILE A 142 2.26 -0.98 -26.33
CA ILE A 142 1.91 -0.10 -25.22
C ILE A 142 0.63 0.68 -25.57
N ALA A 143 0.52 1.24 -26.78
CA ALA A 143 -0.68 1.93 -27.24
C ALA A 143 -1.91 1.01 -27.24
N ALA A 144 -1.76 -0.22 -27.72
CA ALA A 144 -2.84 -1.22 -27.69
C ALA A 144 -3.28 -1.55 -26.27
N GLN A 145 -2.34 -1.72 -25.33
CA GLN A 145 -2.62 -1.96 -23.91
C GLN A 145 -3.36 -0.76 -23.28
N VAL A 146 -2.94 0.48 -23.59
CA VAL A 146 -3.60 1.69 -23.07
C VAL A 146 -5.00 1.83 -23.64
N VAL A 147 -5.21 1.60 -24.94
CA VAL A 147 -6.55 1.63 -25.56
C VAL A 147 -7.45 0.55 -24.93
N ALA A 148 -6.95 -0.67 -24.77
CA ALA A 148 -7.69 -1.76 -24.13
C ALA A 148 -8.04 -1.40 -22.67
N LEU A 149 -7.09 -0.82 -21.92
CA LEU A 149 -7.31 -0.32 -20.55
C LEU A 149 -8.44 0.73 -20.50
N LEU A 150 -8.42 1.70 -21.39
CA LEU A 150 -9.45 2.75 -21.43
C LEU A 150 -10.83 2.19 -21.76
N LEU A 151 -10.93 1.27 -22.73
CA LEU A 151 -12.18 0.64 -23.12
C LEU A 151 -12.72 -0.25 -21.98
N ILE A 152 -11.91 -1.17 -21.48
CA ILE A 152 -12.33 -2.09 -20.42
C ILE A 152 -12.62 -1.33 -19.13
N GLY A 153 -11.79 -0.35 -18.77
CA GLY A 153 -11.98 0.53 -17.63
C GLY A 153 -13.27 1.33 -17.73
N PHE A 154 -13.59 1.87 -18.91
CA PHE A 154 -14.86 2.56 -19.14
C PHE A 154 -16.08 1.65 -18.93
N PHE A 155 -16.06 0.44 -19.52
CA PHE A 155 -17.14 -0.53 -19.32
C PHE A 155 -17.23 -0.98 -17.85
N PHE A 156 -16.09 -1.18 -17.18
CA PHE A 156 -16.05 -1.52 -15.76
C PHE A 156 -16.69 -0.44 -14.91
N VAL A 157 -16.25 0.82 -15.04
CA VAL A 157 -16.80 1.94 -14.26
C VAL A 157 -18.28 2.14 -14.54
N ARG A 158 -18.71 2.12 -15.82
CA ARG A 158 -20.11 2.24 -16.20
C ARG A 158 -20.96 1.14 -15.54
N ARG A 159 -20.48 -0.11 -15.53
CA ARG A 159 -21.15 -1.22 -14.88
C ARG A 159 -21.23 -1.02 -13.36
N GLN A 160 -20.14 -0.57 -12.72
CA GLN A 160 -20.14 -0.32 -11.26
C GLN A 160 -21.15 0.76 -10.85
N LEU A 161 -21.36 1.78 -11.67
CA LEU A 161 -22.32 2.85 -11.40
C LEU A 161 -23.79 2.41 -11.52
N THR A 162 -24.08 1.31 -12.22
CA THR A 162 -25.43 0.77 -12.39
C THR A 162 -25.79 -0.34 -11.40
N GLN A 163 -24.81 -0.86 -10.67
CA GLN A 163 -24.99 -1.96 -9.71
C GLN A 163 -25.46 -1.45 -8.33
N SER A 164 -26.44 -2.13 -7.73
CA SER A 164 -26.88 -1.83 -6.35
C SER A 164 -25.81 -2.15 -5.30
N PHE A 165 -24.97 -3.16 -5.56
CA PHE A 165 -23.84 -3.57 -4.72
C PHE A 165 -22.57 -3.67 -5.55
N PRO A 166 -21.95 -2.52 -5.91
CA PRO A 166 -20.78 -2.54 -6.75
C PRO A 166 -19.57 -3.16 -6.06
N LEU A 167 -18.76 -3.91 -6.82
CA LEU A 167 -17.49 -4.49 -6.33
C LEU A 167 -16.50 -3.39 -5.94
N LEU A 168 -16.38 -2.36 -6.80
CA LEU A 168 -15.63 -1.15 -6.54
C LEU A 168 -16.62 0.01 -6.42
N PRO A 169 -16.84 0.57 -5.23
CA PRO A 169 -17.85 1.59 -5.01
C PRO A 169 -17.42 2.96 -5.53
N VAL A 170 -17.34 3.09 -6.84
CA VAL A 170 -16.93 4.32 -7.53
C VAL A 170 -17.87 5.50 -7.20
N ASP A 171 -19.11 5.21 -6.85
CA ASP A 171 -20.10 6.20 -6.39
C ASP A 171 -19.69 6.89 -5.09
N LEU A 172 -18.91 6.24 -4.21
CA LEU A 172 -18.35 6.87 -3.02
C LEU A 172 -17.35 8.01 -3.35
N LEU A 173 -16.76 8.00 -4.54
CA LEU A 173 -15.92 9.11 -5.00
C LEU A 173 -16.71 10.41 -5.24
N ARG A 174 -18.05 10.36 -5.26
CA ARG A 174 -18.89 11.56 -5.26
C ARG A 174 -18.88 12.28 -3.91
N ILE A 175 -18.43 11.61 -2.84
CA ILE A 175 -18.22 12.22 -1.52
C ILE A 175 -16.84 12.90 -1.56
N PRO A 176 -16.73 14.24 -1.53
CA PRO A 176 -15.47 14.94 -1.76
C PRO A 176 -14.37 14.52 -0.79
N ILE A 177 -14.69 14.40 0.50
CA ILE A 177 -13.72 14.00 1.52
C ILE A 177 -13.20 12.57 1.29
N PHE A 178 -14.04 11.66 0.78
CA PHE A 178 -13.65 10.30 0.42
C PHE A 178 -12.72 10.30 -0.80
N ALA A 179 -13.11 11.01 -1.87
CA ALA A 179 -12.33 11.11 -3.11
C ALA A 179 -10.95 11.73 -2.87
N LEU A 180 -10.88 12.84 -2.12
CA LEU A 180 -9.62 13.48 -1.75
C LEU A 180 -8.74 12.54 -0.91
N SER A 181 -9.32 11.74 -0.01
CA SER A 181 -8.58 10.78 0.80
C SER A 181 -8.03 9.61 -0.02
N ILE A 182 -8.78 9.11 -1.00
CA ILE A 182 -8.32 8.10 -1.96
C ILE A 182 -7.19 8.65 -2.82
N GLY A 183 -7.34 9.85 -3.38
CA GLY A 183 -6.29 10.51 -4.16
C GLY A 183 -5.01 10.70 -3.33
N THR A 184 -5.14 11.20 -2.10
CA THR A 184 -4.01 11.33 -1.16
C THR A 184 -3.33 9.98 -0.91
N SER A 185 -4.10 8.87 -0.77
CA SER A 185 -3.54 7.52 -0.62
C SER A 185 -2.71 7.11 -1.84
N ILE A 186 -3.21 7.30 -3.06
CA ILE A 186 -2.51 6.91 -4.29
C ILE A 186 -1.16 7.62 -4.37
N PHE A 187 -1.14 8.95 -4.22
CA PHE A 187 0.10 9.73 -4.30
C PHE A 187 1.10 9.38 -3.18
N SER A 188 0.62 9.21 -1.94
CA SER A 188 1.50 8.90 -0.81
C SER A 188 2.10 7.50 -0.90
N PHE A 189 1.33 6.49 -1.33
CA PHE A 189 1.86 5.14 -1.54
C PHE A 189 2.76 5.04 -2.77
N ALA A 190 2.53 5.86 -3.81
CA ALA A 190 3.45 5.99 -4.93
C ALA A 190 4.79 6.60 -4.49
N ALA A 191 4.74 7.67 -3.70
CA ALA A 191 5.92 8.30 -3.12
C ALA A 191 6.71 7.33 -2.23
N GLN A 192 6.02 6.58 -1.38
CA GLN A 192 6.64 5.55 -0.53
C GLN A 192 7.36 4.51 -1.38
N MET A 193 6.70 4.00 -2.43
CA MET A 193 7.26 2.92 -3.26
C MET A 193 8.43 3.41 -4.12
N LEU A 194 8.36 4.65 -4.63
CA LEU A 194 9.47 5.31 -5.31
C LEU A 194 10.74 5.30 -4.43
N ALA A 195 10.61 5.65 -3.15
CA ALA A 195 11.73 5.65 -2.22
C ALA A 195 12.18 4.23 -1.85
N MET A 196 11.23 3.35 -1.47
CA MET A 196 11.55 2.01 -0.99
C MET A 196 12.18 1.10 -2.04
N VAL A 197 11.93 1.34 -3.32
CA VAL A 197 12.57 0.59 -4.41
C VAL A 197 13.89 1.24 -4.82
N SER A 198 13.97 2.57 -4.89
CA SER A 198 15.20 3.25 -5.37
C SER A 198 16.33 3.30 -4.34
N LEU A 199 16.02 3.40 -3.03
CA LEU A 199 17.04 3.51 -1.98
C LEU A 199 17.95 2.28 -1.87
N PRO A 200 17.46 1.02 -1.90
CA PRO A 200 18.34 -0.14 -1.89
C PRO A 200 19.36 -0.13 -3.02
N PHE A 201 18.94 0.27 -4.23
CA PHE A 201 19.88 0.40 -5.36
C PHE A 201 20.98 1.42 -5.05
N PHE A 202 20.62 2.59 -4.51
CA PHE A 202 21.61 3.61 -4.16
C PHE A 202 22.59 3.11 -3.09
N LEU A 203 22.08 2.48 -2.03
CA LEU A 203 22.89 1.99 -0.93
C LEU A 203 23.86 0.89 -1.38
N GLN A 204 23.42 -0.02 -2.26
CA GLN A 204 24.23 -1.14 -2.73
C GLN A 204 25.15 -0.74 -3.88
N THR A 205 24.63 -0.05 -4.92
CA THR A 205 25.40 0.20 -6.16
C THR A 205 26.26 1.44 -6.09
N VAL A 206 25.83 2.50 -5.37
CA VAL A 206 26.57 3.77 -5.28
C VAL A 206 27.43 3.81 -4.03
N LEU A 207 26.87 3.42 -2.87
CA LEU A 207 27.59 3.47 -1.59
C LEU A 207 28.32 2.15 -1.25
N GLY A 208 28.17 1.10 -2.08
CA GLY A 208 28.84 -0.19 -1.88
C GLY A 208 28.46 -0.93 -0.60
N ARG A 209 27.28 -0.63 -0.04
CA ARG A 209 26.79 -1.30 1.18
C ARG A 209 26.35 -2.72 0.84
N ASP A 210 26.63 -3.67 1.72
CA ASP A 210 26.14 -5.04 1.59
C ASP A 210 24.60 -5.11 1.83
N GLU A 211 24.01 -6.26 1.58
CA GLU A 211 22.57 -6.47 1.73
C GLU A 211 22.08 -6.30 3.17
N VAL A 212 22.91 -6.71 4.15
CA VAL A 212 22.58 -6.63 5.59
C VAL A 212 22.60 -5.18 6.06
N ALA A 213 23.67 -4.43 5.73
CA ALA A 213 23.76 -3.01 6.05
C ALA A 213 22.64 -2.20 5.37
N THR A 214 22.33 -2.53 4.11
CA THR A 214 21.19 -1.91 3.39
C THR A 214 19.88 -2.16 4.13
N GLY A 215 19.60 -3.38 4.54
CA GLY A 215 18.38 -3.73 5.31
C GLY A 215 18.31 -2.99 6.63
N LEU A 216 19.43 -2.90 7.37
CA LEU A 216 19.51 -2.17 8.64
C LEU A 216 19.28 -0.67 8.44
N LEU A 217 19.83 -0.04 7.40
CA LEU A 217 19.63 1.38 7.09
C LEU A 217 18.20 1.71 6.64
N LEU A 218 17.46 0.75 6.09
CA LEU A 218 16.04 0.92 5.73
C LEU A 218 15.08 0.70 6.91
N THR A 219 15.49 -0.05 7.94
CA THR A 219 14.67 -0.41 9.11
C THR A 219 14.17 0.79 9.93
N PRO A 220 14.89 1.92 10.08
CA PRO A 220 14.41 3.09 10.83
C PRO A 220 13.06 3.65 10.34
N TRP A 221 12.75 3.54 9.05
CA TRP A 221 11.46 3.99 8.50
C TRP A 221 10.25 3.22 9.10
N PRO A 222 10.14 1.89 8.96
CA PRO A 222 9.02 1.17 9.57
C PRO A 222 9.01 1.27 11.09
N LEU A 223 10.17 1.38 11.76
CA LEU A 223 10.23 1.60 13.21
C LEU A 223 9.65 2.95 13.62
N ALA A 224 9.96 4.02 12.91
CA ALA A 224 9.36 5.33 13.16
C ALA A 224 7.84 5.30 12.91
N THR A 225 7.39 4.63 11.83
CA THR A 225 5.96 4.43 11.56
C THR A 225 5.29 3.66 12.69
N MET A 226 5.95 2.62 13.22
CA MET A 226 5.47 1.80 14.33
C MET A 226 5.19 2.64 15.59
N VAL A 227 6.06 3.59 15.90
CA VAL A 227 5.91 4.47 17.07
C VAL A 227 4.86 5.54 16.84
N ILE A 228 4.84 6.15 15.66
CA ILE A 228 3.97 7.29 15.36
C ILE A 228 2.52 6.89 15.04
N ALA A 229 2.28 5.72 14.43
CA ALA A 229 0.93 5.32 14.03
C ALA A 229 -0.08 5.22 15.19
N PRO A 230 0.24 4.63 16.36
CA PRO A 230 -0.67 4.66 17.51
C PRO A 230 -0.91 6.06 18.07
N ILE A 231 0.11 6.91 18.04
CA ILE A 231 -0.01 8.33 18.46
C ILE A 231 -0.97 9.07 17.51
N ALA A 232 -0.78 8.90 16.19
CA ALA A 232 -1.68 9.45 15.18
C ALA A 232 -3.12 8.94 15.34
N GLY A 233 -3.30 7.68 15.73
CA GLY A 233 -4.60 7.10 16.01
C GLY A 233 -5.33 7.74 17.20
N ARG A 234 -4.60 8.20 18.22
CA ARG A 234 -5.18 8.97 19.34
C ARG A 234 -5.41 10.43 18.97
N LEU A 235 -4.50 11.00 18.19
CA LEU A 235 -4.60 12.40 17.76
C LEU A 235 -5.80 12.63 16.83
N VAL A 236 -6.14 11.69 15.94
CA VAL A 236 -7.28 11.83 15.02
C VAL A 236 -8.64 11.88 15.73
N GLU A 237 -8.71 11.41 16.97
CA GLU A 237 -9.91 11.51 17.80
C GLU A 237 -10.14 12.94 18.37
N ARG A 238 -9.07 13.79 18.38
CA ARG A 238 -9.10 15.14 18.94
C ARG A 238 -8.87 16.22 17.89
N TYR A 239 -8.14 15.93 16.84
CA TYR A 239 -7.73 16.90 15.82
C TYR A 239 -8.26 16.49 14.44
N HIS A 240 -8.44 17.48 13.57
CA HIS A 240 -8.94 17.24 12.22
C HIS A 240 -7.98 16.36 11.40
N ALA A 241 -8.52 15.24 10.86
CA ALA A 241 -7.73 14.25 10.13
C ALA A 241 -6.97 14.84 8.92
N GLY A 242 -7.58 15.82 8.23
CA GLY A 242 -6.97 16.51 7.09
C GLY A 242 -5.71 17.30 7.49
N LEU A 243 -5.74 17.95 8.66
CA LEU A 243 -4.59 18.71 9.19
C LEU A 243 -3.46 17.76 9.59
N LEU A 244 -3.77 16.72 10.38
CA LEU A 244 -2.77 15.72 10.79
C LEU A 244 -2.14 15.02 9.58
N GLY A 245 -2.97 14.64 8.61
CA GLY A 245 -2.50 14.04 7.35
C GLY A 245 -1.63 14.99 6.54
N GLY A 246 -2.01 16.27 6.46
CA GLY A 246 -1.24 17.31 5.77
C GLY A 246 0.14 17.54 6.40
N ILE A 247 0.19 17.69 7.73
CA ILE A 247 1.45 17.82 8.47
C ILE A 247 2.32 16.56 8.27
N GLY A 248 1.72 15.37 8.43
CA GLY A 248 2.44 14.11 8.23
C GLY A 248 3.06 14.00 6.84
N LEU A 249 2.31 14.36 5.80
CA LEU A 249 2.80 14.33 4.42
C LEU A 249 3.84 15.42 4.13
N ALA A 250 3.74 16.59 4.75
CA ALA A 250 4.76 17.63 4.65
C ALA A 250 6.09 17.18 5.28
N VAL A 251 6.04 16.53 6.45
CA VAL A 251 7.21 15.92 7.09
C VAL A 251 7.77 14.79 6.22
N PHE A 252 6.92 13.96 5.63
CA PHE A 252 7.32 12.90 4.72
C PHE A 252 8.01 13.44 3.47
N ALA A 253 7.43 14.46 2.82
CA ALA A 253 8.00 15.13 1.66
C ALA A 253 9.37 15.73 1.97
N SER A 254 9.49 16.41 3.11
CA SER A 254 10.77 16.99 3.59
C SER A 254 11.83 15.89 3.77
N GLY A 255 11.46 14.76 4.38
CA GLY A 255 12.36 13.60 4.52
C GLY A 255 12.83 13.06 3.17
N LEU A 256 11.94 12.95 2.19
CA LEU A 256 12.26 12.47 0.84
C LEU A 256 13.20 13.44 0.09
N PHE A 257 12.95 14.75 0.17
CA PHE A 257 13.85 15.75 -0.42
C PHE A 257 15.22 15.75 0.27
N LEU A 258 15.26 15.60 1.59
CA LEU A 258 16.52 15.48 2.33
C LEU A 258 17.29 14.21 1.95
N LEU A 259 16.60 13.09 1.67
CA LEU A 259 17.23 11.89 1.13
C LEU A 259 17.71 12.11 -0.31
N ALA A 260 17.01 12.91 -1.11
CA ALA A 260 17.44 13.23 -2.46
C ALA A 260 18.74 14.08 -2.48
N VAL A 261 18.98 14.92 -1.48
CA VAL A 261 20.19 15.76 -1.38
C VAL A 261 21.25 15.17 -0.44
N LEU A 262 21.31 13.83 -0.34
CA LEU A 262 22.39 13.15 0.40
C LEU A 262 23.76 13.50 -0.21
N PRO A 263 24.79 13.75 0.61
CA PRO A 263 26.15 13.94 0.13
C PRO A 263 26.68 12.64 -0.53
N ALA A 264 27.74 12.73 -1.31
CA ALA A 264 28.32 11.58 -2.01
C ALA A 264 28.79 10.45 -1.06
N ASN A 265 29.24 10.81 0.14
CA ASN A 265 29.64 9.86 1.19
C ASN A 265 28.88 10.18 2.51
N PRO A 266 27.61 9.79 2.62
CA PRO A 266 26.83 10.05 3.82
C PRO A 266 27.25 9.12 4.96
N SER A 267 27.23 9.61 6.19
CA SER A 267 27.32 8.75 7.36
C SER A 267 26.03 7.94 7.55
N ASP A 268 26.12 6.80 8.22
CA ASP A 268 24.94 5.98 8.52
C ASP A 268 23.92 6.76 9.36
N VAL A 269 24.39 7.59 10.29
CA VAL A 269 23.53 8.47 11.10
C VAL A 269 22.75 9.45 10.21
N ASP A 270 23.39 9.96 9.15
CA ASP A 270 22.80 10.90 8.20
C ASP A 270 21.67 10.27 7.41
N ILE A 271 21.78 9.00 7.07
CA ILE A 271 20.72 8.22 6.43
C ILE A 271 19.60 7.91 7.44
N ILE A 272 19.95 7.42 8.64
CA ILE A 272 19.02 6.95 9.65
C ILE A 272 18.01 8.03 10.06
N TRP A 273 18.46 9.26 10.40
CA TRP A 273 17.52 10.29 10.84
C TRP A 273 16.58 10.75 9.75
N ARG A 274 17.02 10.77 8.47
CA ARG A 274 16.16 11.07 7.32
C ARG A 274 15.12 9.97 7.11
N MET A 275 15.50 8.71 7.28
CA MET A 275 14.58 7.57 7.22
C MET A 275 13.55 7.63 8.35
N ILE A 276 13.97 8.02 9.57
CA ILE A 276 13.06 8.26 10.71
C ILE A 276 12.05 9.35 10.37
N LEU A 277 12.50 10.44 9.76
CA LEU A 277 11.64 11.56 9.36
C LEU A 277 10.58 11.09 8.34
N CYS A 278 11.01 10.32 7.33
CA CYS A 278 10.09 9.73 6.35
C CYS A 278 9.06 8.81 7.02
N GLY A 279 9.50 7.92 7.90
CA GLY A 279 8.63 6.97 8.59
C GLY A 279 7.65 7.66 9.55
N ALA A 280 8.11 8.66 10.29
CA ALA A 280 7.28 9.46 11.20
C ALA A 280 6.19 10.23 10.42
N GLY A 281 6.58 10.90 9.34
CA GLY A 281 5.65 11.63 8.49
C GLY A 281 4.60 10.71 7.86
N PHE A 282 5.03 9.57 7.31
CA PHE A 282 4.13 8.59 6.73
C PHE A 282 3.17 7.97 7.74
N GLY A 283 3.64 7.63 8.95
CA GLY A 283 2.83 7.11 10.05
C GLY A 283 1.79 8.11 10.54
N LEU A 284 2.17 9.39 10.66
CA LEU A 284 1.26 10.48 11.05
C LEU A 284 0.17 10.75 10.00
N PHE A 285 0.45 10.48 8.72
CA PHE A 285 -0.53 10.61 7.63
C PHE A 285 -1.44 9.38 7.52
N GLN A 286 -0.88 8.17 7.50
CA GLN A 286 -1.59 6.95 7.10
C GLN A 286 -2.80 6.67 7.98
N THR A 287 -2.65 6.79 9.30
CA THR A 287 -3.71 6.47 10.26
C THR A 287 -4.91 7.41 10.16
N PRO A 288 -4.76 8.77 10.19
CA PRO A 288 -5.87 9.68 9.99
C PRO A 288 -6.54 9.55 8.62
N ASN A 289 -5.77 9.27 7.57
CA ASN A 289 -6.31 9.11 6.24
C ASN A 289 -7.17 7.85 6.11
N ASN A 290 -6.71 6.72 6.65
CA ASN A 290 -7.48 5.47 6.68
C ASN A 290 -8.75 5.65 7.52
N HIS A 291 -8.66 6.34 8.67
CA HIS A 291 -9.81 6.69 9.49
C HIS A 291 -10.85 7.49 8.68
N THR A 292 -10.42 8.52 7.94
CA THR A 292 -11.31 9.33 7.12
C THR A 292 -12.00 8.52 6.02
N ILE A 293 -11.28 7.67 5.29
CA ILE A 293 -11.85 6.82 4.23
C ILE A 293 -12.94 5.92 4.81
N ILE A 294 -12.67 5.28 5.94
CA ILE A 294 -13.60 4.33 6.54
C ILE A 294 -14.79 5.03 7.19
N SER A 295 -14.59 6.18 7.84
CA SER A 295 -15.67 6.91 8.50
C SER A 295 -16.58 7.71 7.57
N ALA A 296 -16.04 8.18 6.42
CA ALA A 296 -16.81 8.91 5.42
C ALA A 296 -17.81 8.03 4.65
N ALA A 297 -17.58 6.73 4.57
CA ALA A 297 -18.51 5.82 3.92
C ALA A 297 -19.68 5.44 4.86
N PRO A 298 -20.90 5.17 4.33
CA PRO A 298 -21.99 4.61 5.11
C PRO A 298 -21.58 3.28 5.77
N GLN A 299 -22.12 2.99 6.97
CA GLN A 299 -21.69 1.83 7.74
C GLN A 299 -21.91 0.50 7.03
N HIS A 300 -23.03 0.35 6.32
CA HIS A 300 -23.35 -0.84 5.53
C HIS A 300 -22.44 -1.03 4.31
N ARG A 301 -21.63 -0.02 3.94
CA ARG A 301 -20.68 -0.04 2.83
C ARG A 301 -19.21 -0.04 3.27
N SER A 302 -18.94 -0.34 4.54
CA SER A 302 -17.57 -0.37 5.09
C SER A 302 -16.64 -1.35 4.37
N GLY A 303 -17.17 -2.49 3.92
CA GLY A 303 -16.41 -3.45 3.10
C GLY A 303 -15.95 -2.85 1.77
N GLY A 304 -16.85 -2.12 1.08
CA GLY A 304 -16.51 -1.42 -0.16
C GLY A 304 -15.47 -0.31 0.06
N ALA A 305 -15.59 0.47 1.14
CA ALA A 305 -14.62 1.50 1.50
C ALA A 305 -13.24 0.90 1.81
N SER A 306 -13.19 -0.22 2.53
CA SER A 306 -11.97 -0.97 2.80
C SER A 306 -11.32 -1.52 1.53
N GLY A 307 -12.12 -2.08 0.61
CA GLY A 307 -11.67 -2.52 -0.70
C GLY A 307 -11.08 -1.37 -1.53
N MET A 308 -11.74 -0.20 -1.53
CA MET A 308 -11.27 1.00 -2.22
C MET A 308 -9.95 1.51 -1.65
N LEU A 309 -9.78 1.49 -0.32
CA LEU A 309 -8.52 1.81 0.35
C LEU A 309 -7.40 0.84 -0.09
N GLY A 310 -7.68 -0.47 -0.12
CA GLY A 310 -6.74 -1.48 -0.61
C GLY A 310 -6.35 -1.25 -2.06
N THR A 311 -7.32 -0.94 -2.93
CA THR A 311 -7.10 -0.62 -4.35
C THR A 311 -6.24 0.64 -4.52
N ALA A 312 -6.53 1.72 -3.78
CA ALA A 312 -5.76 2.95 -3.83
C ALA A 312 -4.28 2.71 -3.41
N ARG A 313 -4.08 1.90 -2.37
CA ARG A 313 -2.75 1.50 -1.93
C ARG A 313 -1.99 0.73 -3.02
N LEU A 314 -2.62 -0.28 -3.61
CA LEU A 314 -2.01 -1.08 -4.67
C LEU A 314 -1.71 -0.26 -5.92
N LEU A 315 -2.65 0.62 -6.34
CA LEU A 315 -2.43 1.55 -7.44
C LEU A 315 -1.20 2.44 -7.20
N GLY A 316 -1.13 3.06 -6.01
CA GLY A 316 0.02 3.88 -5.65
C GLY A 316 1.32 3.07 -5.69
N GLN A 317 1.35 1.91 -5.03
CA GLN A 317 2.55 1.08 -4.96
C GLN A 317 3.02 0.58 -6.33
N THR A 318 2.10 0.08 -7.17
CA THR A 318 2.47 -0.41 -8.51
C THR A 318 2.90 0.72 -9.44
N SER A 319 2.20 1.86 -9.41
CA SER A 319 2.60 3.04 -10.18
C SER A 319 3.96 3.57 -9.73
N GLY A 320 4.18 3.64 -8.41
CA GLY A 320 5.48 4.06 -7.84
C GLY A 320 6.62 3.15 -8.26
N ALA A 321 6.46 1.83 -8.17
CA ALA A 321 7.47 0.86 -8.61
C ALA A 321 7.80 0.97 -10.09
N ALA A 322 6.80 1.15 -10.94
CA ALA A 322 6.99 1.32 -12.37
C ALA A 322 7.67 2.67 -12.72
N LEU A 323 7.34 3.73 -11.99
CA LEU A 323 8.00 5.02 -12.15
C LEU A 323 9.48 4.97 -11.75
N VAL A 324 9.88 4.13 -10.77
CA VAL A 324 11.31 3.89 -10.49
C VAL A 324 12.01 3.36 -11.73
N ALA A 325 11.49 2.32 -12.36
CA ALA A 325 12.10 1.75 -13.56
C ALA A 325 12.20 2.77 -14.70
N LEU A 326 11.19 3.64 -14.84
CA LEU A 326 11.23 4.75 -15.81
C LEU A 326 12.33 5.76 -15.45
N MET A 327 12.46 6.16 -14.18
CA MET A 327 13.51 7.09 -13.74
C MET A 327 14.90 6.53 -13.96
N PHE A 328 15.12 5.24 -13.69
CA PHE A 328 16.39 4.58 -13.92
C PHE A 328 16.71 4.46 -15.43
N ASN A 329 15.72 4.28 -16.28
CA ASN A 329 15.90 4.25 -17.73
C ASN A 329 16.24 5.64 -18.30
N MET A 330 15.54 6.69 -17.83
CA MET A 330 15.75 8.06 -18.30
C MET A 330 17.02 8.71 -17.73
N PHE A 331 17.39 8.37 -16.50
CA PHE A 331 18.50 8.99 -15.76
C PHE A 331 19.46 7.91 -15.24
N SER A 332 20.19 7.27 -16.15
CA SER A 332 21.03 6.10 -15.88
C SER A 332 21.98 6.24 -14.66
N THR A 333 22.57 7.42 -14.44
CA THR A 333 23.48 7.69 -13.32
C THR A 333 22.78 8.29 -12.09
N ASN A 334 21.65 8.99 -12.28
CA ASN A 334 20.95 9.73 -11.24
C ASN A 334 19.52 9.21 -11.00
N GLY A 335 19.21 7.98 -11.38
CA GLY A 335 17.88 7.39 -11.29
C GLY A 335 17.29 7.42 -9.90
N THR A 336 18.08 7.13 -8.86
CA THR A 336 17.64 7.22 -7.47
C THR A 336 17.32 8.66 -7.06
N HIS A 337 18.19 9.60 -7.38
CA HIS A 337 17.98 11.01 -7.08
C HIS A 337 16.69 11.53 -7.73
N ALA A 338 16.48 11.26 -9.02
CA ALA A 338 15.27 11.60 -9.74
C ALA A 338 14.02 10.93 -9.13
N SER A 339 14.12 9.66 -8.71
CA SER A 339 13.04 8.93 -8.04
C SER A 339 12.66 9.56 -6.70
N LEU A 340 13.64 9.98 -5.89
CA LEU A 340 13.41 10.60 -4.60
C LEU A 340 12.82 12.02 -4.72
N ILE A 341 13.27 12.81 -5.72
CA ILE A 341 12.66 14.12 -6.02
C ILE A 341 11.19 13.92 -6.45
N LEU A 342 10.92 12.98 -7.36
CA LEU A 342 9.56 12.70 -7.80
C LEU A 342 8.69 12.22 -6.63
N ALA A 343 9.23 11.39 -5.74
CA ALA A 343 8.56 10.96 -4.51
C ALA A 343 8.23 12.15 -3.60
N GLY A 344 9.16 13.08 -3.41
CA GLY A 344 8.96 14.31 -2.66
C GLY A 344 7.86 15.19 -3.28
N CYS A 345 7.83 15.31 -4.61
CA CYS A 345 6.75 16.03 -5.31
C CYS A 345 5.39 15.35 -5.10
N PHE A 346 5.30 14.04 -5.21
CA PHE A 346 4.05 13.31 -4.97
C PHE A 346 3.58 13.45 -3.52
N ALA A 347 4.48 13.36 -2.56
CA ALA A 347 4.15 13.59 -1.14
C ALA A 347 3.69 15.04 -0.88
N SER A 348 4.29 16.03 -1.55
CA SER A 348 3.88 17.43 -1.48
C SER A 348 2.48 17.66 -2.07
N ILE A 349 2.19 17.07 -3.23
CA ILE A 349 0.84 17.11 -3.82
C ILE A 349 -0.16 16.46 -2.87
N ALA A 350 0.18 15.29 -2.31
CA ALA A 350 -0.66 14.61 -1.34
C ALA A 350 -0.90 15.45 -0.08
N ALA A 351 0.11 16.21 0.40
CA ALA A 351 -0.03 17.12 1.52
C ALA A 351 -1.02 18.24 1.22
N LEU A 352 -0.91 18.89 0.06
CA LEU A 352 -1.85 19.93 -0.38
C LEU A 352 -3.28 19.39 -0.50
N VAL A 353 -3.46 18.22 -1.13
CA VAL A 353 -4.77 17.57 -1.24
C VAL A 353 -5.32 17.22 0.15
N SER A 354 -4.47 16.78 1.09
CA SER A 354 -4.88 16.51 2.46
C SER A 354 -5.36 17.76 3.19
N LEU A 355 -4.71 18.89 2.99
CA LEU A 355 -5.11 20.17 3.59
C LEU A 355 -6.44 20.68 3.01
N LEU A 356 -6.73 20.45 1.73
CA LEU A 356 -8.04 20.80 1.15
C LEU A 356 -9.22 20.09 1.86
N ARG A 357 -8.98 18.98 2.53
CA ARG A 357 -10.02 18.29 3.34
C ARG A 357 -10.42 19.07 4.60
N VAL A 358 -9.56 19.98 5.07
CA VAL A 358 -9.87 20.82 6.25
C VAL A 358 -11.02 21.78 5.95
N THR A 359 -11.15 22.22 4.69
CA THR A 359 -12.22 23.12 4.25
C THR A 359 -13.54 22.40 3.97
N GLN A 360 -13.51 21.06 3.88
CA GLN A 360 -14.71 20.26 3.64
C GLN A 360 -15.42 20.00 4.98
N LYS A 361 -16.68 20.44 5.10
CA LYS A 361 -17.52 20.13 6.26
C LYS A 361 -17.72 18.62 6.35
N SER A 362 -17.35 18.01 7.49
CA SER A 362 -17.78 16.66 7.84
C SER A 362 -19.29 16.71 8.13
N HIS A 363 -20.09 16.16 7.23
CA HIS A 363 -21.53 15.92 7.47
C HIS A 363 -21.72 14.72 8.39
#